data_070d27554263972f2960365943f4a762
#
_entry.id   070d27554263972f2960365943f4a762
#
_cell.length_a   1.000
_cell.length_b   1.000
_cell.length_c   1.000
_cell.angle_alpha   90.00
_cell.angle_beta   90.00
_cell.angle_gamma   90.00
#
_symmetry.space_group_name_H-M   'P 1'
#
loop_
_entity.id
_entity.type
_entity.pdbx_description
1 polymer ?
#
loop_
_entity_poly.entity_id
_entity_poly.type
_entity_poly.pdbx_seq_one_letter_code
_entity_poly.pdbx_strand_id
1 'polypeptide(L)' 'MEKELVEFMVKSLVDYPDEVCVNVVEGEKSVVLEIHVAKDDVGKVIGKQGRIAKAIRTVLSASATKDGRRASLEILD' A
#
# COMPACT_ATOMS: atom_id res chain seq x y z
N MET A 1 -11.05 4.42 3.53
CA MET A 1 -11.54 3.40 2.59
C MET A 1 -10.39 2.67 1.91
N GLU A 2 -9.53 3.40 1.24
CA GLU A 2 -8.37 2.78 0.58
C GLU A 2 -7.47 2.04 1.57
N LYS A 3 -7.34 2.58 2.77
CA LYS A 3 -6.50 1.98 3.80
C LYS A 3 -6.95 0.56 4.13
N GLU A 4 -8.24 0.38 4.37
CA GLU A 4 -8.77 -0.92 4.74
C GLU A 4 -8.67 -1.92 3.60
N LEU A 5 -8.89 -1.47 2.38
CA LEU A 5 -8.76 -2.32 1.21
C LEU A 5 -7.32 -2.79 1.02
N VAL A 6 -6.38 -1.87 1.10
CA VAL A 6 -4.96 -2.19 0.96
C VAL A 6 -4.51 -3.10 2.09
N GLU A 7 -4.95 -2.83 3.31
CA GLU A 7 -4.61 -3.65 4.46
C GLU A 7 -5.10 -5.09 4.25
N PHE A 8 -6.33 -5.24 3.78
CA PHE A 8 -6.88 -6.56 3.49
C PHE A 8 -6.06 -7.28 2.42
N MET A 9 -5.72 -6.58 1.34
CA MET A 9 -4.93 -7.15 0.27
C MET A 9 -3.56 -7.62 0.76
N VAL A 10 -2.89 -6.77 1.52
CA VAL A 10 -1.56 -7.08 2.04
C VAL A 10 -1.60 -8.26 3.00
N LYS A 11 -2.56 -8.26 3.92
CA LYS A 11 -2.69 -9.36 4.87
C LYS A 11 -2.97 -10.70 4.19
N SER A 12 -3.58 -10.65 3.01
CA SER A 12 -3.87 -11.87 2.25
C SER A 12 -2.63 -12.42 1.54
N LEU A 13 -1.58 -11.63 1.41
CA LEU A 13 -0.38 -11.99 0.66
C LEU A 13 0.79 -12.44 1.55
N VAL A 14 0.79 -12.03 2.81
CA VAL A 14 1.95 -12.20 3.68
C VAL A 14 1.81 -13.41 4.60
N ASP A 15 2.96 -13.84 5.13
CA ASP A 15 3.00 -14.93 6.11
C ASP A 15 2.74 -14.43 7.54
N TYR A 16 2.99 -13.16 7.79
CA TYR A 16 2.86 -12.58 9.13
C TYR A 16 1.84 -11.42 9.11
N PRO A 17 0.56 -11.74 8.94
CA PRO A 17 -0.46 -10.69 8.82
C PRO A 17 -0.60 -9.83 10.08
N ASP A 18 -0.21 -10.36 11.26
CA ASP A 18 -0.27 -9.58 12.49
C ASP A 18 0.76 -8.43 12.51
N GLU A 19 1.76 -8.50 11.65
CA GLU A 19 2.78 -7.46 11.57
C GLU A 19 2.48 -6.41 10.51
N VAL A 20 1.35 -6.54 9.83
CA VAL A 20 0.96 -5.57 8.81
C VAL A 20 0.38 -4.33 9.47
N CYS A 21 0.90 -3.18 9.08
CA CYS A 21 0.39 -1.90 9.54
C CYS A 21 0.37 -0.95 8.34
N VAL A 22 -0.76 -0.34 8.09
CA VAL A 22 -0.91 0.60 6.99
C VAL A 22 -1.21 1.98 7.56
N ASN A 23 -0.37 2.94 7.22
CA ASN A 23 -0.53 4.33 7.63
C ASN A 23 -0.81 5.20 6.43
N VAL A 24 -1.70 6.17 6.59
CA VAL A 24 -2.01 7.13 5.55
C VAL A 24 -1.53 8.50 6.01
N VAL A 25 -0.67 9.12 5.21
CA VAL A 25 -0.21 10.48 5.46
C VAL A 25 -0.84 11.36 4.40
N GLU A 26 -1.74 12.22 4.81
CA GLU A 26 -2.47 13.07 3.89
C GLU A 26 -1.98 14.51 3.93
N GLY A 27 -1.67 15.04 2.76
CA GLY A 27 -1.40 16.44 2.56
C GLY A 27 -2.53 17.06 1.77
N GLU A 28 -2.41 18.36 1.48
CA GLU A 28 -3.42 19.07 0.74
C GLU A 28 -3.61 18.50 -0.67
N LYS A 29 -2.50 18.18 -1.32
CA LYS A 29 -2.50 17.69 -2.70
C LYS A 29 -1.83 16.34 -2.86
N SER A 30 -1.56 15.67 -1.76
CA SER A 30 -0.86 14.39 -1.82
C SER A 30 -1.37 13.42 -0.76
N VAL A 31 -1.25 12.15 -1.06
CA VAL A 31 -1.54 11.06 -0.13
C VAL A 31 -0.39 10.08 -0.24
N VAL A 32 0.22 9.75 0.89
CA VAL A 32 1.25 8.72 0.95
C VAL A 32 0.70 7.56 1.76
N LEU A 33 0.72 6.39 1.18
CA LEU A 33 0.32 5.18 1.88
C LEU A 33 1.58 4.40 2.26
N GLU A 34 1.78 4.22 3.56
CA GLU A 34 2.93 3.50 4.09
C GLU A 34 2.48 2.12 4.55
N ILE A 35 3.04 1.10 3.95
CA ILE A 35 2.73 -0.28 4.31
C ILE A 35 3.93 -0.86 5.04
N HIS A 36 3.72 -1.24 6.31
CA HIS A 36 4.74 -1.91 7.12
C HIS A 36 4.40 -3.39 7.20
N VAL A 37 5.38 -4.21 6.90
CA VAL A 37 5.23 -5.66 6.97
C VAL A 37 6.47 -6.27 7.60
N ALA A 38 6.40 -7.56 7.94
CA ALA A 38 7.58 -8.27 8.40
C ALA A 38 8.64 -8.25 7.30
N LYS A 39 9.91 -8.18 7.71
CA LYS A 39 11.01 -8.11 6.77
C LYS A 39 10.94 -9.19 5.69
N ASP A 40 10.62 -10.40 6.09
CA ASP A 40 10.55 -11.53 5.17
C ASP A 40 9.37 -11.44 4.21
N ASP A 41 8.42 -10.57 4.48
CA ASP A 41 7.22 -10.42 3.66
C ASP A 41 7.30 -9.28 2.65
N VAL A 42 8.33 -8.44 2.73
CA VAL A 42 8.47 -7.30 1.83
C VAL A 42 8.39 -7.74 0.36
N GLY A 43 9.12 -8.80 0.01
CA GLY A 43 9.12 -9.30 -1.35
C GLY A 43 7.75 -9.78 -1.83
N LYS A 44 6.93 -10.27 -0.91
CA LYS A 44 5.59 -10.76 -1.24
C LYS A 44 4.64 -9.62 -1.58
N VAL A 45 4.84 -8.47 -0.96
CA VAL A 45 4.00 -7.29 -1.22
C VAL A 45 4.45 -6.57 -2.48
N ILE A 46 5.74 -6.56 -2.76
CA ILE A 46 6.26 -5.98 -4.00
C ILE A 46 5.85 -6.84 -5.18
N GLY A 47 6.01 -8.16 -5.02
CA GLY A 47 5.67 -9.10 -6.07
C GLY A 47 6.74 -9.22 -7.13
N LYS A 48 6.57 -10.19 -8.01
CA LYS A 48 7.52 -10.45 -9.08
C LYS A 48 7.56 -9.26 -10.02
N GLN A 49 8.74 -8.68 -10.20
CA GLN A 49 8.94 -7.51 -11.05
C GLN A 49 8.13 -6.30 -10.58
N GLY A 50 7.79 -6.27 -9.30
CA GLY A 50 7.04 -5.16 -8.73
C GLY A 50 5.57 -5.11 -9.12
N ARG A 51 5.03 -6.19 -9.66
CA ARG A 51 3.65 -6.20 -10.18
C ARG A 51 2.58 -5.97 -9.13
N ILE A 52 2.76 -6.52 -7.94
CA ILE A 52 1.78 -6.36 -6.88
C ILE A 52 1.78 -4.93 -6.36
N ALA A 53 2.97 -4.39 -6.08
CA ALA A 53 3.10 -3.00 -5.64
C ALA A 53 2.53 -2.05 -6.69
N LYS A 54 2.77 -2.33 -7.97
CA LYS A 54 2.25 -1.51 -9.05
C LYS A 54 0.73 -1.54 -9.10
N ALA A 55 0.14 -2.72 -8.89
CA ALA A 55 -1.31 -2.86 -8.88
C ALA A 55 -1.93 -2.07 -7.73
N ILE A 56 -1.33 -2.16 -6.54
CA ILE A 56 -1.81 -1.41 -5.37
C ILE A 56 -1.70 0.09 -5.65
N ARG A 57 -0.60 0.53 -6.23
CA ARG A 57 -0.41 1.94 -6.57
C ARG A 57 -1.46 2.41 -7.58
N THR A 58 -1.81 1.58 -8.54
CA THR A 58 -2.81 1.93 -9.54
C THR A 58 -4.17 2.16 -8.89
N VAL A 59 -4.58 1.28 -7.98
CA VAL A 59 -5.85 1.44 -7.26
C VAL A 59 -5.83 2.72 -6.42
N LEU A 60 -4.72 2.94 -5.71
CA LEU A 60 -4.58 4.11 -4.87
C LEU A 60 -4.60 5.40 -5.69
N SER A 61 -3.91 5.40 -6.83
CA SER A 61 -3.85 6.58 -7.70
C SER A 61 -5.21 6.92 -8.30
N ALA A 62 -5.99 5.91 -8.67
CA ALA A 62 -7.32 6.14 -9.22
C ALA A 62 -8.21 6.84 -8.19
N SER A 63 -8.14 6.40 -6.94
CA SER A 63 -8.93 7.01 -5.86
C SER A 63 -8.45 8.43 -5.55
N ALA A 64 -7.15 8.62 -5.47
CA ALA A 64 -6.57 9.93 -5.16
C ALA A 64 -6.84 10.94 -6.26
N THR A 65 -6.77 10.53 -7.51
CA THR A 65 -7.03 11.41 -8.65
C THR A 65 -8.45 11.97 -8.61
N LYS A 66 -9.39 11.16 -8.17
CA LYS A 66 -10.78 11.59 -8.00
C LYS A 66 -10.89 12.78 -7.07
N ASP A 67 -10.01 12.83 -6.05
CA ASP A 67 -9.98 13.90 -5.06
C ASP A 67 -9.01 15.02 -5.45
N GLY A 68 -8.43 14.96 -6.64
CA GLY A 68 -7.46 15.95 -7.09
C GLY A 68 -6.11 15.84 -6.38
N ARG A 69 -5.79 14.65 -5.87
CA ARG A 69 -4.54 14.43 -5.13
C ARG A 69 -3.60 13.52 -5.89
N ARG A 70 -2.34 13.60 -5.54
CA ARG A 70 -1.30 12.73 -6.06
C ARG A 70 -1.02 11.65 -5.02
N ALA A 71 -0.99 10.41 -5.43
CA ALA A 71 -0.77 9.29 -4.54
C ALA A 71 0.61 8.69 -4.69
N SER A 72 1.20 8.26 -3.59
CA SER A 72 2.44 7.49 -3.60
C SER A 72 2.34 6.35 -2.60
N LEU A 73 3.17 5.35 -2.80
CA LEU A 73 3.16 4.13 -2.00
C LEU A 73 4.57 3.85 -1.50
N GLU A 74 4.69 3.54 -0.20
CA GLU A 74 5.95 3.10 0.39
C GLU A 74 5.73 1.77 1.07
N ILE A 75 6.66 0.84 0.86
CA ILE A 75 6.64 -0.47 1.50
C ILE A 75 7.87 -0.56 2.40
N LEU A 76 7.64 -0.76 3.69
CA LEU A 76 8.68 -0.69 4.71
C LEU A 76 8.68 -1.96 5.56
N ASP A 77 9.83 -2.29 6.14
CA ASP A 77 9.94 -3.41 7.07
C ASP A 77 10.09 -2.96 8.54
#